data_4ca46172b566ad4a3ebd6c8139417d16
#
_entry.id   4ca46172b566ad4a3ebd6c8139417d16
#
_cell.length_a   1.000
_cell.length_b   1.000
_cell.length_c   1.000
_cell.angle_alpha   90.00
_cell.angle_beta   90.00
_cell.angle_gamma   90.00
#
_symmetry.space_group_name_H-M   'P 1'
#
loop_
_entity.id
_entity.type
_entity.pdbx_description
1 polymer ?
#
loop_
_entity_poly.entity_id
_entity_poly.type
_entity_poly.pdbx_seq_one_letter_code
_entity_poly.pdbx_strand_id
1 'polypeptide(L)'
;GTGAREIGYMFGQYKRIRGMFEGVLTGKGLSYGGSLARTEATGYGLLYLTEELMKCHGESLEGKTIAVSGAGNVAIYACEKAQQLGAKVITVSDSNGYVVDEEGIDLAAVKEIKEVKRGRIKDYLNYRPNAKYVEGAGLWQAVKVDVALPCATQNELLIDDAKALVANGTMIVAEGANMPTTLEATQYLQ
;
A
#
# COMPACT_ATOMS: atom_id res chain seq x y z
N GLY A 1 4.91 -4.78 10.15
CA GLY A 1 4.69 -3.44 10.72
C GLY A 1 3.96 -3.51 12.07
N THR A 2 3.86 -2.39 12.74
CA THR A 2 3.19 -2.26 14.05
C THR A 2 1.71 -1.92 13.82
N GLY A 3 0.82 -2.84 14.17
CA GLY A 3 -0.63 -2.68 14.05
C GLY A 3 -1.31 -2.34 15.39
N ALA A 4 -2.64 -2.31 15.38
CA ALA A 4 -3.44 -2.02 16.58
C ALA A 4 -3.16 -3.00 17.73
N ARG A 5 -2.90 -4.27 17.42
CA ARG A 5 -2.56 -5.29 18.43
C ARG A 5 -1.24 -4.98 19.13
N GLU A 6 -0.20 -4.66 18.39
CA GLU A 6 1.12 -4.36 18.94
C GLU A 6 1.10 -3.05 19.74
N ILE A 7 0.37 -2.05 19.25
CA ILE A 7 0.11 -0.80 20.00
C ILE A 7 -0.59 -1.11 21.31
N GLY A 8 -1.61 -1.99 21.30
CA GLY A 8 -2.31 -2.40 22.52
C GLY A 8 -1.39 -3.05 23.55
N TYR A 9 -0.48 -3.92 23.12
CA TYR A 9 0.51 -4.53 24.03
C TYR A 9 1.46 -3.49 24.61
N MET A 10 1.99 -2.61 23.78
CA MET A 10 2.90 -1.53 24.23
C MET A 10 2.19 -0.55 25.16
N PHE A 11 0.96 -0.16 24.84
CA PHE A 11 0.13 0.69 25.69
C PHE A 11 -0.11 0.07 27.06
N GLY A 12 -0.53 -1.21 27.09
CA GLY A 12 -0.76 -1.93 28.35
C GLY A 12 0.48 -2.02 29.22
N GLN A 13 1.64 -2.30 28.60
CA GLN A 13 2.91 -2.38 29.34
C GLN A 13 3.37 -1.00 29.84
N TYR A 14 3.25 0.04 29.00
CA TYR A 14 3.57 1.42 29.39
C TYR A 14 2.72 1.85 30.60
N LYS A 15 1.40 1.63 30.55
CA LYS A 15 0.47 1.95 31.64
C LYS A 15 0.85 1.20 32.93
N ARG A 16 1.26 -0.06 32.85
CA ARG A 16 1.72 -0.84 34.03
C ARG A 16 2.98 -0.27 34.67
N ILE A 17 3.93 0.20 33.85
CA ILE A 17 5.21 0.75 34.33
C ILE A 17 5.03 2.14 34.91
N ARG A 18 4.29 3.00 34.20
CA ARG A 18 4.10 4.42 34.57
C ARG A 18 2.97 4.66 35.56
N GLY A 19 2.02 3.75 35.67
CA GLY A 19 0.86 3.89 36.54
C GLY A 19 -0.16 4.94 36.08
N MET A 20 0.02 5.55 34.88
CA MET A 20 -0.85 6.60 34.37
C MET A 20 -1.02 6.55 32.83
N PHE A 21 -2.03 7.28 32.35
CA PHE A 21 -2.34 7.46 30.93
C PHE A 21 -1.89 8.85 30.48
N GLU A 22 -0.77 8.89 29.74
CA GLU A 22 -0.15 10.14 29.30
C GLU A 22 -0.39 10.43 27.79
N GLY A 23 -1.27 9.69 27.15
CA GLY A 23 -1.56 9.88 25.73
C GLY A 23 -0.49 9.36 24.77
N VAL A 24 0.47 8.58 25.26
CA VAL A 24 1.49 7.92 24.43
C VAL A 24 1.02 6.56 23.93
N LEU A 25 1.63 6.06 22.84
CA LEU A 25 1.28 4.76 22.22
C LEU A 25 -0.21 4.69 21.84
N THR A 26 -0.76 5.79 21.39
CA THR A 26 -2.12 5.94 20.94
C THR A 26 -2.23 5.91 19.40
N GLY A 27 -3.35 6.35 18.85
CA GLY A 27 -3.55 6.46 17.40
C GLY A 27 -4.25 5.26 16.78
N LYS A 28 -3.94 4.04 17.19
CA LYS A 28 -4.60 2.84 16.72
C LYS A 28 -5.33 2.14 17.86
N GLY A 29 -6.65 1.98 17.71
CA GLY A 29 -7.53 1.41 18.72
C GLY A 29 -8.16 2.46 19.64
N LEU A 30 -9.48 2.61 19.57
CA LEU A 30 -10.24 3.60 20.36
C LEU A 30 -10.03 3.42 21.87
N SER A 31 -9.92 2.17 22.33
CA SER A 31 -9.69 1.83 23.74
C SER A 31 -8.36 2.33 24.29
N TYR A 32 -7.44 2.72 23.43
CA TYR A 32 -6.11 3.25 23.80
C TYR A 32 -5.97 4.74 23.50
N GLY A 33 -7.07 5.46 23.36
CA GLY A 33 -7.04 6.87 23.01
C GLY A 33 -6.74 7.14 21.52
N GLY A 34 -6.97 6.16 20.65
CA GLY A 34 -6.87 6.33 19.21
C GLY A 34 -8.03 7.13 18.64
N SER A 35 -7.88 7.64 17.43
CA SER A 35 -8.90 8.38 16.69
C SER A 35 -9.62 7.50 15.68
N LEU A 36 -10.85 7.89 15.35
CA LEU A 36 -11.59 7.34 14.22
C LEU A 36 -10.82 7.59 12.91
N ALA A 37 -11.02 6.72 11.93
CA ALA A 37 -10.38 6.77 10.61
C ALA A 37 -8.84 6.73 10.62
N ARG A 38 -8.17 6.47 11.77
CA ARG A 38 -6.71 6.42 11.85
C ARG A 38 -6.13 5.24 11.08
N THR A 39 -6.85 4.14 11.03
CA THR A 39 -6.39 2.90 10.38
C THR A 39 -6.26 3.10 8.87
N GLU A 40 -7.24 3.70 8.23
CA GLU A 40 -7.32 3.95 6.80
C GLU A 40 -6.63 5.25 6.35
N ALA A 41 -6.32 6.16 7.28
CA ALA A 41 -5.92 7.53 7.00
C ALA A 41 -4.75 7.66 6.01
N THR A 42 -3.72 6.84 6.14
CA THR A 42 -2.55 6.93 5.25
C THR A 42 -2.88 6.49 3.83
N GLY A 43 -3.54 5.34 3.68
CA GLY A 43 -3.94 4.84 2.35
C GLY A 43 -4.95 5.74 1.67
N TYR A 44 -5.94 6.24 2.41
CA TYR A 44 -6.94 7.14 1.87
C TYR A 44 -6.36 8.52 1.51
N GLY A 45 -5.53 9.07 2.38
CA GLY A 45 -4.87 10.36 2.14
C GLY A 45 -3.97 10.32 0.92
N LEU A 46 -3.26 9.20 0.70
CA LEU A 46 -2.48 8.97 -0.50
C LEU A 46 -3.34 9.09 -1.77
N LEU A 47 -4.48 8.43 -1.81
CA LEU A 47 -5.37 8.47 -2.97
C LEU A 47 -6.04 9.83 -3.17
N TYR A 48 -6.42 10.53 -2.11
CA TYR A 48 -6.94 11.89 -2.22
C TYR A 48 -5.90 12.85 -2.79
N LEU A 49 -4.64 12.75 -2.32
CA LEU A 49 -3.55 13.56 -2.89
C LEU A 49 -3.32 13.22 -4.36
N THR A 50 -3.30 11.93 -4.71
CA THR A 50 -3.12 11.46 -6.09
C THR A 50 -4.26 11.96 -6.98
N GLU A 51 -5.50 11.89 -6.52
CA GLU A 51 -6.67 12.39 -7.23
C GLU A 51 -6.58 13.89 -7.52
N GLU A 52 -6.21 14.70 -6.51
CA GLU A 52 -6.04 16.14 -6.68
C GLU A 52 -4.90 16.46 -7.64
N LEU A 53 -3.79 15.74 -7.57
CA LEU A 53 -2.69 15.89 -8.52
C LEU A 53 -3.14 15.58 -9.96
N MET A 54 -3.91 14.51 -10.17
CA MET A 54 -4.45 14.16 -11.48
C MET A 54 -5.40 15.24 -12.00
N LYS A 55 -6.28 15.78 -11.15
CA LYS A 55 -7.18 16.89 -11.51
C LYS A 55 -6.41 18.14 -11.98
N CYS A 56 -5.26 18.45 -11.38
CA CYS A 56 -4.41 19.56 -11.84
C CYS A 56 -3.89 19.37 -13.27
N HIS A 57 -3.82 18.12 -13.73
CA HIS A 57 -3.41 17.77 -15.09
C HIS A 57 -4.60 17.45 -16.03
N GLY A 58 -5.83 17.69 -15.58
CA GLY A 58 -7.05 17.41 -16.36
C GLY A 58 -7.38 15.92 -16.47
N GLU A 59 -6.83 15.10 -15.61
CA GLU A 59 -7.01 13.64 -15.56
C GLU A 59 -7.85 13.21 -14.35
N SER A 60 -8.29 11.96 -14.34
CA SER A 60 -8.98 11.33 -13.20
C SER A 60 -8.45 9.93 -12.94
N LEU A 61 -8.73 9.39 -11.76
CA LEU A 61 -8.40 8.00 -11.42
C LEU A 61 -9.37 6.98 -12.05
N GLU A 62 -10.53 7.41 -12.49
CA GLU A 62 -11.53 6.53 -13.07
C GLU A 62 -10.99 5.82 -14.32
N GLY A 63 -11.07 4.50 -14.33
CA GLY A 63 -10.59 3.65 -15.42
C GLY A 63 -9.06 3.49 -15.50
N LYS A 64 -8.29 4.16 -14.66
CA LYS A 64 -6.82 4.02 -14.64
C LYS A 64 -6.39 2.70 -14.00
N THR A 65 -5.25 2.19 -14.46
CA THR A 65 -4.60 1.02 -13.88
C THR A 65 -3.56 1.45 -12.84
N ILE A 66 -3.56 0.77 -11.69
CA ILE A 66 -2.70 1.11 -10.57
C ILE A 66 -1.90 -0.11 -10.12
N ALA A 67 -0.59 0.06 -9.95
CA ALA A 67 0.25 -0.87 -9.22
C ALA A 67 0.44 -0.41 -7.78
N VAL A 68 0.22 -1.32 -6.83
CA VAL A 68 0.45 -1.10 -5.41
C VAL A 68 1.47 -2.13 -4.92
N SER A 69 2.51 -1.69 -4.22
CA SER A 69 3.38 -2.57 -3.47
C SER A 69 2.90 -2.74 -2.03
N GLY A 70 3.28 -3.86 -1.43
CA GLY A 70 2.81 -4.21 -0.09
C GLY A 70 1.43 -4.88 -0.09
N ALA A 71 1.07 -5.42 1.06
CA ALA A 71 -0.24 -5.94 1.40
C ALA A 71 -0.53 -5.71 2.90
N GLY A 72 0.08 -4.69 3.47
CA GLY A 72 -0.15 -4.22 4.83
C GLY A 72 -1.22 -3.14 4.89
N ASN A 73 -1.31 -2.48 6.05
CA ASN A 73 -2.34 -1.48 6.30
C ASN A 73 -2.43 -0.39 5.21
N VAL A 74 -1.30 0.24 4.86
CA VAL A 74 -1.30 1.32 3.86
C VAL A 74 -1.76 0.81 2.50
N ALA A 75 -1.19 -0.32 2.03
CA ALA A 75 -1.52 -0.91 0.74
C ALA A 75 -3.00 -1.34 0.66
N ILE A 76 -3.54 -1.98 1.69
CA ILE A 76 -4.94 -2.43 1.73
C ILE A 76 -5.89 -1.24 1.57
N TYR A 77 -5.68 -0.16 2.35
CA TYR A 77 -6.56 1.00 2.27
C TYR A 77 -6.30 1.89 1.05
N ALA A 78 -5.09 1.87 0.49
CA ALA A 78 -4.83 2.46 -0.81
C ALA A 78 -5.59 1.72 -1.93
N CYS A 79 -5.54 0.39 -1.94
CA CYS A 79 -6.34 -0.42 -2.87
C CYS A 79 -7.84 -0.14 -2.74
N GLU A 80 -8.35 -0.13 -1.49
CA GLU A 80 -9.76 0.11 -1.21
C GLU A 80 -10.23 1.46 -1.77
N LYS A 81 -9.48 2.52 -1.48
CA LYS A 81 -9.82 3.87 -1.94
C LYS A 81 -9.67 4.00 -3.46
N ALA A 82 -8.62 3.42 -4.06
CA ALA A 82 -8.42 3.41 -5.50
C ALA A 82 -9.61 2.77 -6.24
N GLN A 83 -10.07 1.61 -5.75
CA GLN A 83 -11.23 0.92 -6.32
C GLN A 83 -12.53 1.72 -6.13
N GLN A 84 -12.70 2.40 -4.99
CA GLN A 84 -13.85 3.30 -4.76
C GLN A 84 -13.87 4.50 -5.73
N LEU A 85 -12.70 4.97 -6.15
CA LEU A 85 -12.53 6.07 -7.12
C LEU A 85 -12.55 5.59 -8.58
N GLY A 86 -12.91 4.33 -8.81
CA GLY A 86 -13.08 3.76 -10.15
C GLY A 86 -11.80 3.29 -10.83
N ALA A 87 -10.67 3.26 -10.12
CA ALA A 87 -9.42 2.73 -10.65
C ALA A 87 -9.33 1.20 -10.49
N LYS A 88 -8.55 0.57 -11.37
CA LYS A 88 -8.27 -0.87 -11.32
C LYS A 88 -6.88 -1.12 -10.73
N VAL A 89 -6.83 -1.61 -9.50
CA VAL A 89 -5.56 -2.06 -8.89
C VAL A 89 -5.24 -3.45 -9.38
N ILE A 90 -4.05 -3.67 -9.94
CA ILE A 90 -3.65 -4.94 -10.54
C ILE A 90 -2.53 -5.66 -9.79
N THR A 91 -1.91 -5.03 -8.79
CA THR A 91 -0.82 -5.67 -8.03
C THR A 91 -0.95 -5.47 -6.54
N VAL A 92 -0.44 -6.44 -5.78
CA VAL A 92 -0.07 -6.35 -4.37
C VAL A 92 1.17 -7.20 -4.13
N SER A 93 1.95 -6.91 -3.08
CA SER A 93 3.18 -7.64 -2.79
C SER A 93 3.41 -7.88 -1.30
N ASP A 94 4.31 -8.77 -0.99
CA ASP A 94 4.91 -8.88 0.35
C ASP A 94 6.43 -9.13 0.24
N SER A 95 7.10 -9.43 1.36
CA SER A 95 8.54 -9.63 1.37
C SER A 95 9.02 -10.83 0.56
N ASN A 96 8.14 -11.72 0.11
CA ASN A 96 8.50 -12.94 -0.61
C ASN A 96 8.25 -12.81 -2.11
N GLY A 97 7.39 -11.89 -2.54
CA GLY A 97 7.04 -11.72 -3.94
C GLY A 97 5.83 -10.85 -4.16
N TYR A 98 5.33 -10.85 -5.38
CA TYR A 98 4.17 -10.05 -5.77
C TYR A 98 3.17 -10.84 -6.59
N VAL A 99 1.93 -10.36 -6.56
CA VAL A 99 0.82 -10.88 -7.37
C VAL A 99 0.50 -9.85 -8.45
N VAL A 100 0.23 -10.34 -9.64
CA VAL A 100 -0.38 -9.57 -10.74
C VAL A 100 -1.72 -10.23 -11.09
N ASP A 101 -2.80 -9.46 -10.96
CA ASP A 101 -4.15 -9.85 -11.35
C ASP A 101 -4.71 -8.81 -12.34
N GLU A 102 -4.65 -9.14 -13.62
CA GLU A 102 -5.08 -8.25 -14.71
C GLU A 102 -6.60 -7.95 -14.68
N GLU A 103 -7.37 -8.79 -14.02
CA GLU A 103 -8.82 -8.58 -13.82
C GLU A 103 -9.11 -7.58 -12.69
N GLY A 104 -8.11 -7.27 -11.88
CA GLY A 104 -8.17 -6.40 -10.70
C GLY A 104 -8.10 -7.18 -9.40
N ILE A 105 -7.37 -6.62 -8.45
CA ILE A 105 -7.14 -7.24 -7.14
C ILE A 105 -8.47 -7.42 -6.38
N ASP A 106 -8.74 -8.64 -5.97
CA ASP A 106 -9.79 -8.97 -5.00
C ASP A 106 -9.32 -8.58 -3.58
N LEU A 107 -9.76 -7.41 -3.15
CA LEU A 107 -9.37 -6.86 -1.85
C LEU A 107 -9.88 -7.70 -0.68
N ALA A 108 -11.03 -8.36 -0.83
CA ALA A 108 -11.57 -9.23 0.23
C ALA A 108 -10.64 -10.42 0.46
N ALA A 109 -10.14 -11.03 -0.62
CA ALA A 109 -9.14 -12.09 -0.53
C ALA A 109 -7.83 -11.61 0.13
N VAL A 110 -7.34 -10.41 -0.23
CA VAL A 110 -6.14 -9.84 0.40
C VAL A 110 -6.35 -9.62 1.89
N LYS A 111 -7.48 -9.03 2.31
CA LYS A 111 -7.83 -8.82 3.74
C LYS A 111 -7.90 -10.15 4.49
N GLU A 112 -8.57 -11.15 3.93
CA GLU A 112 -8.67 -12.49 4.54
C GLU A 112 -7.29 -13.11 4.76
N ILE A 113 -6.41 -13.05 3.76
CA ILE A 113 -5.05 -13.60 3.84
C ILE A 113 -4.22 -12.84 4.88
N LYS A 114 -4.22 -11.50 4.84
CA LYS A 114 -3.27 -10.69 5.63
C LYS A 114 -3.75 -10.38 7.04
N GLU A 115 -5.03 -10.09 7.22
CA GLU A 115 -5.58 -9.63 8.50
C GLU A 115 -6.11 -10.82 9.33
N VAL A 116 -6.77 -11.79 8.69
CA VAL A 116 -7.36 -12.94 9.36
C VAL A 116 -6.36 -14.10 9.48
N LYS A 117 -5.91 -14.63 8.36
CA LYS A 117 -5.01 -15.80 8.31
C LYS A 117 -3.56 -15.47 8.60
N ARG A 118 -3.14 -14.20 8.43
CA ARG A 118 -1.76 -13.74 8.55
C ARG A 118 -0.79 -14.50 7.66
N GLY A 119 -1.30 -14.94 6.51
CA GLY A 119 -0.60 -15.69 5.49
C GLY A 119 0.29 -14.84 4.60
N ARG A 120 0.81 -15.46 3.55
CA ARG A 120 1.61 -14.81 2.51
C ARG A 120 0.74 -14.47 1.30
N ILE A 121 1.14 -13.43 0.55
CA ILE A 121 0.36 -13.01 -0.61
C ILE A 121 0.29 -14.10 -1.70
N LYS A 122 1.23 -15.04 -1.71
CA LYS A 122 1.19 -16.23 -2.56
C LYS A 122 -0.13 -17.01 -2.43
N ASP A 123 -0.74 -17.00 -1.24
CA ASP A 123 -2.01 -17.70 -0.97
C ASP A 123 -3.19 -17.08 -1.74
N TYR A 124 -3.01 -15.90 -2.35
CA TYR A 124 -3.99 -15.23 -3.20
C TYR A 124 -4.42 -16.09 -4.39
N LEU A 125 -3.52 -16.92 -4.92
CA LEU A 125 -3.83 -17.84 -6.01
C LEU A 125 -4.92 -18.87 -5.65
N ASN A 126 -5.16 -19.15 -4.37
CA ASN A 126 -6.25 -20.00 -3.91
C ASN A 126 -7.63 -19.36 -4.11
N TYR A 127 -7.70 -18.04 -4.18
CA TYR A 127 -8.92 -17.25 -4.38
C TYR A 127 -9.07 -16.82 -5.85
N ARG A 128 -7.95 -16.50 -6.50
CA ARG A 128 -7.87 -15.99 -7.87
C ARG A 128 -6.86 -16.82 -8.67
N PRO A 129 -7.26 -18.01 -9.18
CA PRO A 129 -6.33 -18.93 -9.86
C PRO A 129 -5.74 -18.39 -11.15
N ASN A 130 -6.39 -17.41 -11.79
CA ASN A 130 -5.93 -16.77 -13.02
C ASN A 130 -4.87 -15.70 -12.78
N ALA A 131 -4.70 -15.25 -11.54
CA ALA A 131 -3.65 -14.32 -11.17
C ALA A 131 -2.26 -14.99 -11.26
N LYS A 132 -1.22 -14.18 -11.40
CA LYS A 132 0.17 -14.64 -11.44
C LYS A 132 0.87 -14.26 -10.14
N TYR A 133 1.60 -15.19 -9.57
CA TYR A 133 2.53 -14.91 -8.46
C TYR A 133 3.97 -15.02 -8.98
N VAL A 134 4.77 -14.03 -8.64
CA VAL A 134 6.21 -14.00 -8.94
C VAL A 134 6.97 -13.87 -7.64
N GLU A 135 7.93 -14.76 -7.43
CA GLU A 135 8.80 -14.73 -6.24
C GLU A 135 9.90 -13.68 -6.40
N GLY A 136 10.22 -12.98 -5.30
CA GLY A 136 11.25 -11.95 -5.27
C GLY A 136 10.76 -10.56 -5.64
N ALA A 137 11.71 -9.68 -5.99
CA ALA A 137 11.48 -8.30 -6.38
C ALA A 137 11.16 -8.17 -7.88
N GLY A 138 10.89 -6.93 -8.34
CA GLY A 138 10.71 -6.63 -9.77
C GLY A 138 9.28 -6.25 -10.17
N LEU A 139 8.40 -5.99 -9.20
CA LEU A 139 7.02 -5.58 -9.44
C LEU A 139 6.93 -4.40 -10.41
N TRP A 140 7.73 -3.38 -10.20
CA TRP A 140 7.67 -2.13 -10.97
C TRP A 140 8.10 -2.28 -12.42
N GLN A 141 8.97 -3.25 -12.71
CA GLN A 141 9.42 -3.58 -14.07
C GLN A 141 8.47 -4.56 -14.77
N ALA A 142 7.70 -5.32 -14.02
CA ALA A 142 6.86 -6.40 -14.53
C ALA A 142 5.52 -5.94 -15.09
N VAL A 143 5.07 -4.70 -14.78
CA VAL A 143 3.73 -4.23 -15.11
C VAL A 143 3.75 -2.88 -15.82
N LYS A 144 2.76 -2.67 -16.67
CA LYS A 144 2.46 -1.38 -17.29
C LYS A 144 1.22 -0.80 -16.63
N VAL A 145 1.37 0.35 -15.97
CA VAL A 145 0.29 0.99 -15.22
C VAL A 145 0.32 2.51 -15.38
N ASP A 146 -0.82 3.15 -15.17
CA ASP A 146 -0.93 4.60 -15.20
C ASP A 146 -0.36 5.24 -13.92
N VAL A 147 -0.57 4.58 -12.77
CA VAL A 147 -0.16 5.08 -11.45
C VAL A 147 0.58 4.01 -10.67
N ALA A 148 1.70 4.38 -10.06
CA ALA A 148 2.48 3.52 -9.17
C ALA A 148 2.41 4.04 -7.73
N LEU A 149 2.00 3.18 -6.79
CA LEU A 149 1.84 3.49 -5.37
C LEU A 149 2.77 2.60 -4.53
N PRO A 150 4.02 3.00 -4.28
CA PRO A 150 4.89 2.28 -3.37
C PRO A 150 4.41 2.43 -1.92
N CYS A 151 3.87 1.32 -1.36
CA CYS A 151 3.21 1.25 -0.06
C CYS A 151 3.81 0.20 0.89
N ALA A 152 4.97 -0.38 0.57
CA ALA A 152 5.57 -1.46 1.34
C ALA A 152 6.67 -0.98 2.27
N THR A 153 7.86 -0.72 1.74
CA THR A 153 9.05 -0.48 2.54
C THR A 153 9.93 0.63 2.00
N GLN A 154 10.83 1.09 2.84
CA GLN A 154 11.86 2.06 2.45
C GLN A 154 12.75 1.50 1.34
N ASN A 155 13.13 2.35 0.38
CA ASN A 155 14.03 2.04 -0.73
C ASN A 155 13.60 0.83 -1.57
N GLU A 156 12.32 0.65 -1.80
CA GLU A 156 11.78 -0.43 -2.61
C GLU A 156 11.72 -0.11 -4.12
N LEU A 157 11.73 1.16 -4.48
CA LEU A 157 11.71 1.64 -5.87
C LEU A 157 13.09 2.19 -6.21
N LEU A 158 13.84 1.44 -7.01
CA LEU A 158 15.20 1.75 -7.40
C LEU A 158 15.24 2.51 -8.74
N ILE A 159 16.42 2.95 -9.14
CA ILE A 159 16.60 3.70 -10.40
C ILE A 159 16.12 2.92 -11.64
N ASP A 160 16.38 1.62 -11.71
CA ASP A 160 15.94 0.83 -12.86
C ASP A 160 14.43 0.60 -12.88
N ASP A 161 13.79 0.56 -11.71
CA ASP A 161 12.34 0.56 -11.57
C ASP A 161 11.73 1.87 -12.06
N ALA A 162 12.31 3.00 -11.66
CA ALA A 162 11.89 4.32 -12.12
C ALA A 162 11.99 4.47 -13.64
N LYS A 163 13.10 4.02 -14.23
CA LYS A 163 13.28 4.00 -15.69
C LYS A 163 12.22 3.13 -16.39
N ALA A 164 11.92 1.97 -15.83
CA ALA A 164 10.89 1.07 -16.37
C ALA A 164 9.50 1.70 -16.32
N LEU A 165 9.12 2.32 -15.18
CA LEU A 165 7.85 3.02 -15.03
C LEU A 165 7.69 4.14 -16.04
N VAL A 166 8.72 4.99 -16.21
CA VAL A 166 8.69 6.08 -17.21
C VAL A 166 8.60 5.51 -18.64
N ALA A 167 9.41 4.50 -18.97
CA ALA A 167 9.37 3.86 -20.29
C ALA A 167 8.02 3.21 -20.60
N ASN A 168 7.31 2.71 -19.58
CA ASN A 168 5.98 2.12 -19.69
C ASN A 168 4.85 3.17 -19.73
N GLY A 169 5.17 4.45 -19.54
CA GLY A 169 4.21 5.55 -19.60
C GLY A 169 3.44 5.79 -18.31
N THR A 170 3.97 5.35 -17.17
CA THR A 170 3.40 5.68 -15.85
C THR A 170 3.38 7.19 -15.64
N MET A 171 2.22 7.73 -15.33
CA MET A 171 1.98 9.17 -15.23
C MET A 171 2.37 9.72 -13.85
N ILE A 172 2.12 8.94 -12.79
CA ILE A 172 2.30 9.36 -11.40
C ILE A 172 2.94 8.24 -10.60
N VAL A 173 3.92 8.61 -9.80
CA VAL A 173 4.43 7.81 -8.67
C VAL A 173 4.08 8.56 -7.40
N ALA A 174 3.25 7.97 -6.53
CA ALA A 174 2.82 8.59 -5.27
C ALA A 174 3.14 7.67 -4.09
N GLU A 175 3.90 8.17 -3.13
CA GLU A 175 4.48 7.40 -2.04
C GLU A 175 3.52 7.20 -0.87
N GLY A 176 3.17 5.95 -0.57
CA GLY A 176 2.41 5.57 0.63
C GLY A 176 3.28 5.12 1.80
N ALA A 177 4.46 4.58 1.52
CA ALA A 177 5.46 4.23 2.51
C ALA A 177 6.40 5.40 2.84
N ASN A 178 7.18 5.26 3.91
CA ASN A 178 8.20 6.25 4.26
C ASN A 178 9.45 6.05 3.38
N MET A 179 9.77 7.03 2.55
CA MET A 179 10.95 7.03 1.65
C MET A 179 11.08 5.74 0.81
N PRO A 180 10.03 5.31 0.10
CA PRO A 180 10.08 4.06 -0.66
C PRO A 180 10.93 4.19 -1.93
N THR A 181 11.03 5.39 -2.50
CA THR A 181 11.83 5.69 -3.68
C THR A 181 13.22 6.12 -3.26
N THR A 182 14.26 5.55 -3.87
CA THR A 182 15.63 5.97 -3.60
C THR A 182 15.88 7.39 -4.11
N LEU A 183 16.87 8.08 -3.53
CA LEU A 183 17.21 9.46 -3.93
C LEU A 183 17.52 9.56 -5.42
N GLU A 184 18.27 8.59 -5.96
CA GLU A 184 18.62 8.54 -7.39
C GLU A 184 17.36 8.36 -8.26
N ALA A 185 16.46 7.48 -7.87
CA ALA A 185 15.19 7.27 -8.56
C ALA A 185 14.30 8.52 -8.49
N THR A 186 14.24 9.20 -7.33
CA THR A 186 13.51 10.47 -7.16
C THR A 186 14.03 11.55 -8.10
N GLN A 187 15.35 11.71 -8.16
CA GLN A 187 15.98 12.70 -9.08
C GLN A 187 15.71 12.41 -10.55
N TYR A 188 15.55 11.13 -10.90
CA TYR A 188 15.21 10.74 -12.28
C TYR A 188 13.72 10.99 -12.60
N LEU A 189 12.82 10.83 -11.64
CA LEU A 189 11.38 11.01 -11.83
C LEU A 189 10.95 12.50 -11.86
N GLN A 190 11.74 13.41 -11.25
CA GLN A 190 11.54 14.87 -11.26
C GLN A 190 12.07 15.51 -12.52
#